data_70d2f1fa1b5fde021c98b005b3072456
#
_entry.id   70d2f1fa1b5fde021c98b005b3072456
#
_cell.length_a   1.000
_cell.length_b   1.000
_cell.length_c   1.000
_cell.angle_alpha   90.00
_cell.angle_beta   90.00
_cell.angle_gamma   90.00
#
_symmetry.space_group_name_H-M   'P 1'
#
loop_
_entity.id
_entity.type
_entity.pdbx_description
1 polymer ?
#
loop_
_entity_poly.entity_id
_entity_poly.type
_entity_poly.pdbx_seq_one_letter_code
_entity_poly.pdbx_strand_id
1 'polypeptide(L)'
;MRHFFHRRTTLAVTALASSAALLAACAEPAEDDTTAETTAAENTTATTAAAAGETTTITVYTSEPEEKVDEINAAFEAANPDIKVEVYRAGTGDLNARIAAEKESGSIEADILWAADSATFETYKEAGDLAELQDVDTSELIDEALDADNHYVGTRIIPTVIAYNTDIIDEADAPQSWADLVDPRFQGQLVMPDPAVSGAAAFNASVWKNDSQLGEDWINALGENTPMIAQSNGPTSQEIAGGGHPVGVVVDYLVRDLAEAGSPIAAVYPTEGAPYITEPAGVFESSDNKEAAERYINFLLSEEGQKIAVEQAYLPVREDVGTPADTPPLHEIALMTPDLQVVTEDKDAAVELFQNAMQ
;
A
#
# COMPACT_ATOMS: atom_id res chain seq x y z
N MET A 1 31.10 52.74 4.48
CA MET A 1 31.94 52.89 5.68
C MET A 1 31.77 51.64 6.55
N ARG A 2 32.89 50.93 6.74
CA ARG A 2 33.32 50.13 7.91
C ARG A 2 32.37 49.00 8.37
N HIS A 3 32.77 47.81 8.55
CA HIS A 3 33.92 46.90 8.69
C HIS A 3 33.36 45.61 9.30
N PHE A 4 33.69 44.47 8.65
CA PHE A 4 34.42 43.29 9.15
C PHE A 4 34.17 42.85 10.60
N PHE A 5 33.78 41.56 10.78
CA PHE A 5 34.64 40.64 11.52
C PHE A 5 34.32 39.17 11.21
N HIS A 6 35.29 38.49 10.63
CA HIS A 6 35.47 37.06 10.57
C HIS A 6 35.79 36.50 11.97
N ARG A 7 35.28 35.33 12.32
CA ARG A 7 36.02 34.38 13.16
C ARG A 7 35.86 32.98 12.67
N ARG A 8 36.94 32.47 12.08
CA ARG A 8 37.28 31.05 11.95
C ARG A 8 37.80 30.56 13.30
N THR A 9 37.43 29.35 13.71
CA THR A 9 38.23 28.56 14.65
C THR A 9 38.30 27.12 14.13
N THR A 10 39.54 26.72 13.94
CA THR A 10 40.01 25.42 13.46
C THR A 10 40.44 24.58 14.66
N LEU A 11 40.47 23.24 14.44
CA LEU A 11 41.26 22.14 15.03
C LEU A 11 40.88 21.62 16.43
N ALA A 12 40.62 20.29 16.51
CA ALA A 12 41.71 19.36 16.89
C ALA A 12 41.30 17.91 16.62
N VAL A 13 42.17 17.24 15.84
CA VAL A 13 42.29 15.79 15.67
C VAL A 13 42.99 15.24 16.90
N THR A 14 42.50 14.12 17.47
CA THR A 14 43.32 13.26 18.34
C THR A 14 43.00 11.79 18.02
N ALA A 15 43.95 11.17 17.36
CA ALA A 15 44.08 9.75 17.20
C ALA A 15 44.80 9.15 18.41
N LEU A 16 44.35 8.03 18.92
CA LEU A 16 45.15 7.14 19.79
C LEU A 16 44.86 5.70 19.39
N ALA A 17 45.90 5.10 18.85
CA ALA A 17 46.08 3.66 18.64
C ALA A 17 46.83 3.08 19.84
N SER A 18 46.59 1.83 20.18
CA SER A 18 47.46 0.84 20.87
C SER A 18 46.54 -0.21 21.51
N SER A 19 46.79 -1.51 21.60
CA SER A 19 47.82 -2.45 21.12
C SER A 19 47.26 -3.85 21.41
N ALA A 20 47.72 -4.80 20.66
CA ALA A 20 47.47 -6.24 20.78
C ALA A 20 48.13 -6.85 22.03
N ALA A 21 47.55 -7.95 22.53
CA ALA A 21 48.30 -9.00 23.24
C ALA A 21 47.65 -10.37 23.00
N LEU A 22 48.37 -11.21 22.31
CA LEU A 22 48.23 -12.67 22.21
C LEU A 22 48.65 -13.33 23.52
N LEU A 23 47.97 -14.41 23.94
CA LEU A 23 48.59 -15.50 24.69
C LEU A 23 47.89 -16.82 24.38
N ALA A 24 48.59 -17.69 23.71
CA ALA A 24 48.33 -19.10 23.50
C ALA A 24 48.83 -19.89 24.72
N ALA A 25 48.13 -20.93 25.15
CA ALA A 25 48.71 -22.03 25.92
C ALA A 25 48.01 -23.33 25.55
N CYS A 26 48.79 -24.21 24.95
CA CYS A 26 48.52 -25.65 24.75
C CYS A 26 48.71 -26.40 26.05
N ALA A 27 47.96 -27.46 26.29
CA ALA A 27 48.42 -28.70 26.95
C ALA A 27 47.40 -29.84 26.77
N GLU A 28 47.78 -30.91 26.09
CA GLU A 28 47.32 -32.29 26.14
C GLU A 28 48.47 -33.10 26.82
N PRO A 29 48.36 -34.42 27.06
CA PRO A 29 47.25 -35.31 27.45
C PRO A 29 47.58 -36.15 28.70
N ALA A 30 46.65 -36.96 29.21
CA ALA A 30 46.99 -38.21 29.90
C ALA A 30 45.81 -39.20 29.90
N GLU A 31 46.03 -40.37 29.35
CA GLU A 31 45.22 -41.58 29.38
C GLU A 31 45.17 -42.17 30.81
N ASP A 32 44.11 -42.77 31.24
CA ASP A 32 44.18 -44.12 31.80
C ASP A 32 42.80 -44.84 31.87
N ASP A 33 42.87 -46.10 31.65
CA ASP A 33 41.95 -47.19 31.43
C ASP A 33 41.20 -47.60 32.73
N THR A 34 39.93 -48.00 32.63
CA THR A 34 39.41 -49.24 33.21
C THR A 34 37.90 -49.47 32.97
N THR A 35 37.62 -50.64 32.44
CA THR A 35 36.38 -51.35 32.19
C THR A 35 35.39 -51.44 33.35
N ALA A 36 34.06 -51.35 33.06
CA ALA A 36 33.04 -52.27 33.57
C ALA A 36 31.71 -52.17 32.79
N GLU A 37 31.25 -53.30 32.25
CA GLU A 37 29.94 -53.50 31.65
C GLU A 37 28.81 -53.35 32.69
N THR A 38 27.70 -52.70 32.23
CA THR A 38 26.39 -53.07 32.73
C THR A 38 25.30 -52.64 31.69
N THR A 39 24.63 -53.60 31.15
CA THR A 39 23.49 -53.50 30.26
C THR A 39 22.29 -52.81 30.91
N ALA A 40 21.78 -51.75 30.27
CA ALA A 40 20.40 -51.28 30.47
C ALA A 40 19.86 -50.80 29.14
N ALA A 41 18.72 -51.38 28.74
CA ALA A 41 17.99 -51.01 27.53
C ALA A 41 17.40 -49.58 27.69
N GLU A 42 17.86 -48.66 26.92
CA GLU A 42 17.22 -47.36 26.75
C GLU A 42 16.41 -47.28 25.47
N ASN A 43 15.16 -47.03 25.71
CA ASN A 43 14.12 -46.77 24.73
C ASN A 43 14.44 -45.37 24.12
N THR A 44 15.13 -45.36 22.99
CA THR A 44 15.41 -44.13 22.27
C THR A 44 14.17 -43.70 21.50
N THR A 45 13.39 -42.84 22.11
CA THR A 45 12.41 -42.04 21.37
C THR A 45 13.22 -41.09 20.49
N ALA A 46 13.37 -41.45 19.23
CA ALA A 46 13.89 -40.57 18.22
C ALA A 46 12.88 -39.42 18.04
N THR A 47 13.11 -38.30 18.71
CA THR A 47 12.52 -37.04 18.32
C THR A 47 13.16 -36.70 16.97
N THR A 48 12.39 -36.93 15.91
CA THR A 48 12.74 -36.44 14.59
C THR A 48 12.71 -34.91 14.69
N ALA A 49 13.87 -34.29 14.87
CA ALA A 49 14.01 -32.87 14.59
C ALA A 49 13.68 -32.73 13.09
N ALA A 50 12.55 -32.12 12.78
CA ALA A 50 12.29 -31.67 11.43
C ALA A 50 13.49 -30.84 11.00
N ALA A 51 14.14 -31.23 9.91
CA ALA A 51 15.14 -30.39 9.27
C ALA A 51 14.47 -29.03 9.04
N ALA A 52 15.03 -27.96 9.58
CA ALA A 52 14.66 -26.61 9.20
C ALA A 52 14.93 -26.54 7.68
N GLY A 53 13.87 -26.53 6.88
CA GLY A 53 13.96 -26.30 5.45
C GLY A 53 14.58 -24.94 5.20
N GLU A 54 15.25 -24.75 4.07
CA GLU A 54 15.72 -23.44 3.64
C GLU A 54 14.53 -22.47 3.66
N THR A 55 14.68 -21.33 4.33
CA THR A 55 13.67 -20.27 4.36
C THR A 55 13.70 -19.55 3.02
N THR A 56 12.57 -19.52 2.34
CA THR A 56 12.38 -18.71 1.12
C THR A 56 12.13 -17.27 1.50
N THR A 57 12.77 -16.32 0.83
CA THR A 57 12.47 -14.90 0.98
C THR A 57 11.75 -14.40 -0.26
N ILE A 58 10.63 -13.73 -0.07
CA ILE A 58 9.88 -13.02 -1.13
C ILE A 58 10.00 -11.52 -0.91
N THR A 59 10.10 -10.77 -2.01
CA THR A 59 10.15 -9.30 -2.00
C THR A 59 8.83 -8.74 -2.50
N VAL A 60 8.17 -7.93 -1.66
CA VAL A 60 6.90 -7.27 -1.95
C VAL A 60 7.13 -5.77 -2.17
N TYR A 61 6.79 -5.29 -3.36
CA TYR A 61 6.70 -3.86 -3.62
C TYR A 61 5.28 -3.40 -3.36
N THR A 62 5.11 -2.41 -2.46
CA THR A 62 3.78 -1.99 -2.05
C THR A 62 3.66 -0.50 -1.81
N SER A 63 2.45 0.03 -2.04
CA SER A 63 2.07 1.40 -1.69
C SER A 63 1.35 1.51 -0.34
N GLU A 64 1.11 0.37 0.32
CA GLU A 64 0.43 0.32 1.61
C GLU A 64 1.18 1.04 2.74
N PRO A 65 0.48 1.55 3.76
CA PRO A 65 1.13 2.08 4.97
C PRO A 65 1.98 1.02 5.67
N GLU A 66 3.19 1.41 6.09
CA GLU A 66 4.18 0.51 6.68
C GLU A 66 3.62 -0.28 7.87
N GLU A 67 2.92 0.38 8.80
CA GLU A 67 2.35 -0.26 10.00
C GLU A 67 1.33 -1.36 9.64
N LYS A 68 0.50 -1.13 8.59
CA LYS A 68 -0.50 -2.11 8.15
C LYS A 68 0.14 -3.31 7.44
N VAL A 69 1.20 -3.06 6.66
CA VAL A 69 1.98 -4.13 6.00
C VAL A 69 2.72 -4.98 7.04
N ASP A 70 3.32 -4.35 8.04
CA ASP A 70 4.06 -5.07 9.09
C ASP A 70 3.15 -6.02 9.88
N GLU A 71 1.91 -5.59 10.19
CA GLU A 71 0.93 -6.42 10.88
C GLU A 71 0.55 -7.66 10.05
N ILE A 72 0.22 -7.47 8.77
CA ILE A 72 -0.18 -8.57 7.89
C ILE A 72 0.99 -9.53 7.63
N ASN A 73 2.21 -9.01 7.46
CA ASN A 73 3.41 -9.81 7.28
C ASN A 73 3.73 -10.64 8.53
N ALA A 74 3.57 -10.06 9.73
CA ALA A 74 3.77 -10.79 10.97
C ALA A 74 2.79 -11.98 11.10
N ALA A 75 1.52 -11.79 10.73
CA ALA A 75 0.52 -12.84 10.72
C ALA A 75 0.83 -13.90 9.65
N PHE A 76 1.18 -13.47 8.44
CA PHE A 76 1.59 -14.39 7.37
C PHE A 76 2.79 -15.25 7.74
N GLU A 77 3.88 -14.65 8.25
CA GLU A 77 5.09 -15.35 8.63
C GLU A 77 4.87 -16.30 9.82
N ALA A 78 3.95 -15.96 10.74
CA ALA A 78 3.55 -16.87 11.81
C ALA A 78 2.84 -18.12 11.28
N ALA A 79 2.01 -17.97 10.25
CA ALA A 79 1.33 -19.08 9.57
C ALA A 79 2.24 -19.84 8.59
N ASN A 80 3.29 -19.20 8.07
CA ASN A 80 4.22 -19.72 7.05
C ASN A 80 5.68 -19.56 7.49
N PRO A 81 6.18 -20.29 8.50
CA PRO A 81 7.51 -20.06 9.09
C PRO A 81 8.69 -20.38 8.14
N ASP A 82 8.41 -20.98 7.00
CA ASP A 82 9.34 -21.29 5.92
C ASP A 82 9.48 -20.14 4.90
N ILE A 83 8.69 -19.06 5.02
CA ILE A 83 8.74 -17.88 4.15
C ILE A 83 9.03 -16.63 4.98
N LYS A 84 9.87 -15.75 4.43
CA LYS A 84 10.15 -14.41 4.93
C LYS A 84 9.71 -13.38 3.90
N VAL A 85 9.18 -12.25 4.38
CA VAL A 85 8.73 -11.15 3.52
C VAL A 85 9.65 -9.95 3.71
N GLU A 86 10.30 -9.54 2.62
CA GLU A 86 11.00 -8.27 2.53
C GLU A 86 10.11 -7.26 1.79
N VAL A 87 10.03 -6.04 2.33
CA VAL A 87 9.13 -5.01 1.79
C VAL A 87 9.93 -3.83 1.27
N TYR A 88 9.59 -3.41 0.06
CA TYR A 88 9.94 -2.07 -0.43
C TYR A 88 8.67 -1.24 -0.56
N ARG A 89 8.55 -0.22 0.27
CA ARG A 89 7.39 0.66 0.34
C ARG A 89 7.66 2.00 -0.33
N ALA A 90 6.81 2.39 -1.29
CA ALA A 90 6.80 3.72 -1.91
C ALA A 90 5.40 4.06 -2.43
N GLY A 91 5.17 5.27 -2.91
CA GLY A 91 3.94 5.57 -3.66
C GLY A 91 3.92 4.80 -4.98
N THR A 92 2.72 4.50 -5.51
CA THR A 92 2.58 3.70 -6.75
C THR A 92 3.36 4.29 -7.92
N GLY A 93 3.40 5.62 -8.06
CA GLY A 93 4.19 6.28 -9.10
C GLY A 93 5.69 6.03 -8.98
N ASP A 94 6.23 6.08 -7.75
CA ASP A 94 7.65 5.79 -7.47
C ASP A 94 7.97 4.30 -7.67
N LEU A 95 7.04 3.39 -7.30
CA LEU A 95 7.16 1.96 -7.58
C LEU A 95 7.27 1.70 -9.08
N ASN A 96 6.39 2.30 -9.88
CA ASN A 96 6.40 2.16 -11.34
C ASN A 96 7.71 2.68 -11.95
N ALA A 97 8.22 3.82 -11.49
CA ALA A 97 9.49 4.36 -11.95
C ALA A 97 10.66 3.43 -11.61
N ARG A 98 10.66 2.83 -10.41
CA ARG A 98 11.66 1.84 -10.00
C ARG A 98 11.58 0.58 -10.85
N ILE A 99 10.40 0.00 -11.01
CA ILE A 99 10.19 -1.22 -11.82
C ILE A 99 10.65 -0.98 -13.27
N ALA A 100 10.33 0.18 -13.85
CA ALA A 100 10.79 0.53 -15.20
C ALA A 100 12.32 0.56 -15.30
N ALA A 101 13.01 1.16 -14.31
CA ALA A 101 14.47 1.20 -14.28
C ALA A 101 15.10 -0.20 -14.08
N GLU A 102 14.48 -1.06 -13.26
CA GLU A 102 14.91 -2.44 -13.05
C GLU A 102 14.72 -3.27 -14.33
N LYS A 103 13.61 -3.13 -15.05
CA LYS A 103 13.39 -3.75 -16.37
C LYS A 103 14.47 -3.34 -17.38
N GLU A 104 14.84 -2.06 -17.43
CA GLU A 104 15.94 -1.58 -18.30
C GLU A 104 17.29 -2.20 -17.91
N SER A 105 17.52 -2.52 -16.64
CA SER A 105 18.73 -3.16 -16.13
C SER A 105 18.74 -4.68 -16.30
N GLY A 106 17.60 -5.29 -16.61
CA GLY A 106 17.49 -6.70 -17.02
C GLY A 106 16.70 -7.61 -16.09
N SER A 107 16.28 -7.17 -14.90
CA SER A 107 15.41 -7.95 -14.01
C SER A 107 14.64 -7.04 -13.05
N ILE A 108 13.38 -7.38 -12.77
CA ILE A 108 12.61 -6.80 -11.67
C ILE A 108 13.02 -7.53 -10.39
N GLU A 109 13.32 -6.80 -9.34
CA GLU A 109 13.81 -7.34 -8.06
C GLU A 109 12.65 -7.84 -7.16
N ALA A 110 11.41 -7.40 -7.43
CA ALA A 110 10.24 -7.81 -6.67
C ALA A 110 9.70 -9.16 -7.16
N ASP A 111 9.18 -9.95 -6.23
CA ASP A 111 8.34 -11.13 -6.52
C ASP A 111 6.88 -10.71 -6.70
N ILE A 112 6.42 -9.77 -5.89
CA ILE A 112 5.03 -9.31 -5.85
C ILE A 112 4.97 -7.79 -6.02
N LEU A 113 4.03 -7.32 -6.85
CA LEU A 113 3.50 -5.96 -6.77
C LEU A 113 2.16 -6.01 -6.04
N TRP A 114 2.01 -5.17 -5.01
CA TRP A 114 0.77 -4.98 -4.26
C TRP A 114 0.53 -3.47 -4.10
N ALA A 115 -0.29 -2.88 -4.95
CA ALA A 115 -0.35 -1.43 -5.07
C ALA A 115 -1.72 -0.92 -5.54
N ALA A 116 -1.98 0.34 -5.24
CA ALA A 116 -3.26 1.01 -5.36
C ALA A 116 -3.53 1.59 -6.76
N ASP A 117 -3.48 0.76 -7.82
CA ASP A 117 -3.80 1.22 -9.19
C ASP A 117 -4.01 0.04 -10.16
N SER A 118 -5.25 -0.35 -10.39
CA SER A 118 -5.59 -1.45 -11.32
C SER A 118 -5.11 -1.20 -12.77
N ALA A 119 -5.08 0.05 -13.24
CA ALA A 119 -4.61 0.38 -14.58
C ALA A 119 -3.11 0.06 -14.77
N THR A 120 -2.32 0.19 -13.72
CA THR A 120 -0.92 -0.24 -13.71
C THR A 120 -0.80 -1.76 -13.91
N PHE A 121 -1.65 -2.54 -13.25
CA PHE A 121 -1.65 -3.99 -13.40
C PHE A 121 -2.07 -4.44 -14.80
N GLU A 122 -3.07 -3.78 -15.41
CA GLU A 122 -3.41 -4.01 -16.81
C GLU A 122 -2.20 -3.75 -17.74
N THR A 123 -1.47 -2.67 -17.52
CA THR A 123 -0.27 -2.34 -18.30
C THR A 123 0.80 -3.44 -18.18
N TYR A 124 1.08 -3.93 -16.97
CA TYR A 124 2.05 -5.00 -16.75
C TYR A 124 1.57 -6.36 -17.30
N LYS A 125 0.27 -6.66 -17.20
CA LYS A 125 -0.34 -7.84 -17.80
C LYS A 125 -0.17 -7.84 -19.32
N GLU A 126 -0.54 -6.75 -19.98
CA GLU A 126 -0.39 -6.60 -21.43
C GLU A 126 1.08 -6.68 -21.91
N ALA A 127 2.02 -6.20 -21.08
CA ALA A 127 3.45 -6.31 -21.34
C ALA A 127 4.01 -7.73 -21.13
N GLY A 128 3.24 -8.64 -20.50
CA GLY A 128 3.69 -9.98 -20.12
C GLY A 128 4.64 -9.99 -18.94
N ASP A 129 4.59 -8.95 -18.09
CA ASP A 129 5.42 -8.82 -16.90
C ASP A 129 4.83 -9.53 -15.67
N LEU A 130 3.51 -9.81 -15.66
CA LEU A 130 2.82 -10.54 -14.61
C LEU A 130 2.61 -12.01 -15.02
N ALA A 131 2.86 -12.92 -14.09
CA ALA A 131 2.54 -14.33 -14.21
C ALA A 131 1.02 -14.54 -14.12
N GLU A 132 0.51 -15.55 -14.81
CA GLU A 132 -0.82 -16.09 -14.53
C GLU A 132 -0.82 -16.78 -13.17
N LEU A 133 -1.72 -16.38 -12.28
CA LEU A 133 -1.87 -16.97 -10.94
C LEU A 133 -2.48 -18.37 -11.06
N GLN A 134 -1.76 -19.39 -10.60
CA GLN A 134 -2.14 -20.79 -10.79
C GLN A 134 -2.85 -21.39 -9.58
N ASP A 135 -2.39 -21.06 -8.38
CA ASP A 135 -2.82 -21.67 -7.12
C ASP A 135 -3.45 -20.64 -6.17
N VAL A 136 -4.01 -19.52 -6.70
CA VAL A 136 -4.74 -18.53 -5.91
C VAL A 136 -6.22 -18.86 -5.86
N ASP A 137 -6.77 -19.04 -4.65
CA ASP A 137 -8.18 -19.34 -4.41
C ASP A 137 -9.02 -18.05 -4.40
N THR A 138 -9.82 -17.88 -5.43
CA THR A 138 -10.73 -16.73 -5.60
C THR A 138 -12.21 -17.08 -5.40
N SER A 139 -12.52 -18.31 -4.96
CA SER A 139 -13.88 -18.85 -4.93
C SER A 139 -14.87 -18.11 -4.01
N GLU A 140 -14.35 -17.43 -2.98
CA GLU A 140 -15.14 -16.69 -1.99
C GLU A 140 -15.07 -15.17 -2.17
N LEU A 141 -14.46 -14.71 -3.28
CA LEU A 141 -14.29 -13.26 -3.53
C LEU A 141 -15.47 -12.69 -4.33
N ILE A 142 -15.67 -11.40 -4.15
CA ILE A 142 -16.62 -10.62 -4.97
C ILE A 142 -16.08 -10.46 -6.40
N ASP A 143 -16.98 -10.32 -7.37
CA ASP A 143 -16.63 -10.21 -8.79
C ASP A 143 -15.72 -9.00 -9.08
N GLU A 144 -15.87 -7.91 -8.35
CA GLU A 144 -15.09 -6.67 -8.49
C GLU A 144 -13.60 -6.84 -8.18
N ALA A 145 -13.23 -7.90 -7.46
CA ALA A 145 -11.83 -8.20 -7.13
C ALA A 145 -11.12 -9.04 -8.21
N LEU A 146 -11.84 -9.57 -9.18
CA LEU A 146 -11.30 -10.55 -10.13
C LEU A 146 -10.75 -9.91 -11.40
N ASP A 147 -9.55 -10.31 -11.81
CA ASP A 147 -9.06 -10.14 -13.18
C ASP A 147 -9.54 -11.31 -14.05
N ALA A 148 -10.08 -11.02 -15.22
CA ALA A 148 -10.64 -12.01 -16.12
C ALA A 148 -9.60 -13.05 -16.64
N ASP A 149 -8.32 -12.67 -16.65
CA ASP A 149 -7.19 -13.45 -17.15
C ASP A 149 -6.30 -14.02 -16.02
N ASN A 150 -6.68 -13.81 -14.75
CA ASN A 150 -5.99 -14.30 -13.54
C ASN A 150 -4.52 -13.88 -13.40
N HIS A 151 -4.12 -12.69 -13.83
CA HIS A 151 -2.76 -12.19 -13.64
C HIS A 151 -2.58 -11.36 -12.37
N TYR A 152 -3.68 -10.88 -11.81
CA TYR A 152 -3.72 -10.20 -10.53
C TYR A 152 -5.08 -10.39 -9.86
N VAL A 153 -5.18 -10.05 -8.59
CA VAL A 153 -6.42 -10.12 -7.83
C VAL A 153 -6.51 -8.96 -6.86
N GLY A 154 -7.68 -8.34 -6.77
CA GLY A 154 -7.97 -7.31 -5.76
C GLY A 154 -7.94 -7.91 -4.36
N THR A 155 -7.34 -7.19 -3.43
CA THR A 155 -7.17 -7.66 -2.04
C THR A 155 -8.10 -6.95 -1.07
N ARG A 156 -8.63 -5.77 -1.44
CA ARG A 156 -9.55 -4.94 -0.65
C ARG A 156 -10.21 -3.91 -1.54
N ILE A 157 -11.34 -3.36 -1.12
CA ILE A 157 -12.00 -2.26 -1.83
C ILE A 157 -11.69 -0.94 -1.10
N ILE A 158 -11.19 0.02 -1.84
CA ILE A 158 -10.81 1.34 -1.31
C ILE A 158 -11.53 2.43 -2.10
N PRO A 159 -12.73 2.85 -1.66
CA PRO A 159 -13.41 3.98 -2.26
C PRO A 159 -12.66 5.29 -1.97
N THR A 160 -12.71 6.19 -2.93
CA THR A 160 -12.34 7.59 -2.71
C THR A 160 -13.59 8.40 -2.39
N VAL A 161 -13.49 9.19 -1.34
CA VAL A 161 -14.62 9.95 -0.77
C VAL A 161 -14.29 11.43 -0.70
N ILE A 162 -15.31 12.24 -0.49
CA ILE A 162 -15.14 13.59 0.00
C ILE A 162 -15.03 13.52 1.52
N ALA A 163 -14.02 14.18 2.09
CA ALA A 163 -13.88 14.29 3.54
C ALA A 163 -13.96 15.75 3.97
N TYR A 164 -14.45 15.97 5.17
CA TYR A 164 -14.53 17.32 5.74
C TYR A 164 -14.20 17.35 7.23
N ASN A 165 -13.72 18.50 7.70
CA ASN A 165 -13.46 18.73 9.12
C ASN A 165 -14.75 19.12 9.84
N THR A 166 -15.17 18.28 10.81
CA THR A 166 -16.46 18.42 11.52
C THR A 166 -16.50 19.55 12.55
N ASP A 167 -15.35 20.11 12.95
CA ASP A 167 -15.27 21.28 13.82
C ASP A 167 -15.44 22.60 13.03
N ILE A 168 -15.27 22.55 11.69
CA ILE A 168 -15.27 23.76 10.82
C ILE A 168 -16.49 23.79 9.92
N ILE A 169 -16.93 22.63 9.42
CA ILE A 169 -18.05 22.49 8.48
C ILE A 169 -19.13 21.65 9.15
N ASP A 170 -20.32 22.22 9.29
CA ASP A 170 -21.47 21.46 9.74
C ASP A 170 -21.89 20.41 8.69
N GLU A 171 -22.38 19.25 9.13
CA GLU A 171 -22.80 18.15 8.25
C GLU A 171 -23.78 18.61 7.14
N ALA A 172 -24.68 19.54 7.46
CA ALA A 172 -25.65 20.08 6.51
C ALA A 172 -25.03 20.95 5.40
N ASP A 173 -23.83 21.48 5.63
CA ASP A 173 -23.08 22.33 4.70
C ASP A 173 -21.95 21.56 3.98
N ALA A 174 -21.69 20.30 4.38
CA ALA A 174 -20.69 19.45 3.74
C ALA A 174 -21.07 19.14 2.28
N PRO A 175 -20.10 19.11 1.34
CA PRO A 175 -20.37 18.74 -0.05
C PRO A 175 -20.86 17.29 -0.13
N GLN A 176 -21.91 17.04 -0.90
CA GLN A 176 -22.56 15.73 -1.04
C GLN A 176 -22.30 15.07 -2.40
N SER A 177 -21.65 15.80 -3.32
CA SER A 177 -21.42 15.38 -4.69
C SER A 177 -20.07 15.87 -5.18
N TRP A 178 -19.51 15.23 -6.20
CA TRP A 178 -18.32 15.76 -6.89
C TRP A 178 -18.61 17.13 -7.49
N ALA A 179 -19.83 17.34 -8.01
CA ALA A 179 -20.25 18.61 -8.55
C ALA A 179 -20.22 19.76 -7.51
N ASP A 180 -20.44 19.47 -6.22
CA ASP A 180 -20.37 20.49 -5.18
C ASP A 180 -18.97 21.06 -4.97
N LEU A 181 -17.89 20.30 -5.28
CA LEU A 181 -16.52 20.73 -5.06
C LEU A 181 -16.10 21.89 -5.98
N VAL A 182 -16.84 22.17 -7.04
CA VAL A 182 -16.59 23.32 -7.93
C VAL A 182 -17.36 24.57 -7.51
N ASP A 183 -18.16 24.50 -6.41
CA ASP A 183 -18.81 25.68 -5.85
C ASP A 183 -17.73 26.67 -5.34
N PRO A 184 -17.79 27.97 -5.72
CA PRO A 184 -16.85 28.99 -5.26
C PRO A 184 -16.75 29.16 -3.74
N ARG A 185 -17.72 28.67 -2.97
CA ARG A 185 -17.65 28.69 -1.50
C ARG A 185 -16.47 27.88 -0.97
N PHE A 186 -15.95 26.91 -1.72
CA PHE A 186 -14.82 26.07 -1.36
C PHE A 186 -13.47 26.57 -1.91
N GLN A 187 -13.44 27.75 -2.55
CA GLN A 187 -12.21 28.31 -3.08
C GLN A 187 -11.13 28.44 -1.99
N GLY A 188 -9.96 27.84 -2.20
CA GLY A 188 -8.85 27.82 -1.25
C GLY A 188 -9.10 26.99 0.02
N GLN A 189 -10.14 26.13 0.04
CA GLN A 189 -10.48 25.27 1.16
C GLN A 189 -10.30 23.78 0.85
N LEU A 190 -9.93 23.45 -0.39
CA LEU A 190 -9.81 22.07 -0.86
C LEU A 190 -8.39 21.56 -0.75
N VAL A 191 -8.22 20.26 -0.44
CA VAL A 191 -6.95 19.53 -0.54
C VAL A 191 -7.17 18.19 -1.23
N MET A 192 -6.22 17.81 -2.09
CA MET A 192 -6.26 16.56 -2.88
C MET A 192 -4.86 15.93 -2.95
N PRO A 193 -4.74 14.61 -3.10
CA PRO A 193 -3.45 13.95 -3.30
C PRO A 193 -2.91 14.18 -4.72
N ASP A 194 -1.57 14.21 -4.85
CA ASP A 194 -0.89 14.30 -6.14
C ASP A 194 -1.05 13.00 -6.94
N PRO A 195 -1.66 13.03 -8.14
CA PRO A 195 -1.82 11.85 -8.97
C PRO A 195 -0.50 11.31 -9.55
N ALA A 196 0.59 12.10 -9.54
CA ALA A 196 1.91 11.58 -9.93
C ALA A 196 2.51 10.62 -8.88
N VAL A 197 2.04 10.68 -7.63
CA VAL A 197 2.56 9.88 -6.51
C VAL A 197 1.55 8.83 -6.05
N SER A 198 0.28 9.22 -5.93
CA SER A 198 -0.80 8.36 -5.46
C SER A 198 -1.46 7.62 -6.62
N GLY A 199 -1.37 6.27 -6.62
CA GLY A 199 -2.04 5.45 -7.63
C GLY A 199 -3.56 5.62 -7.62
N ALA A 200 -4.18 5.69 -6.44
CA ALA A 200 -5.61 5.97 -6.32
C ALA A 200 -5.98 7.33 -6.93
N ALA A 201 -5.17 8.38 -6.72
CA ALA A 201 -5.44 9.69 -7.31
C ALA A 201 -5.26 9.67 -8.84
N ALA A 202 -4.27 8.94 -9.36
CA ALA A 202 -4.07 8.75 -10.79
C ALA A 202 -5.27 8.03 -11.45
N PHE A 203 -5.72 6.94 -10.82
CA PHE A 203 -6.91 6.21 -11.23
C PHE A 203 -8.15 7.12 -11.24
N ASN A 204 -8.38 7.84 -10.15
CA ASN A 204 -9.52 8.74 -10.01
C ASN A 204 -9.52 9.85 -11.05
N ALA A 205 -8.37 10.45 -11.36
CA ALA A 205 -8.26 11.48 -12.39
C ALA A 205 -8.75 10.95 -13.74
N SER A 206 -8.41 9.71 -14.11
CA SER A 206 -8.88 9.07 -15.34
C SER A 206 -10.37 8.72 -15.27
N VAL A 207 -10.87 8.24 -14.12
CA VAL A 207 -12.31 7.95 -13.92
C VAL A 207 -13.12 9.23 -14.11
N TRP A 208 -12.77 10.32 -13.43
CA TRP A 208 -13.50 11.59 -13.54
C TRP A 208 -13.42 12.20 -14.93
N LYS A 209 -12.23 12.15 -15.57
CA LYS A 209 -12.06 12.66 -16.93
C LYS A 209 -12.99 11.96 -17.94
N ASN A 210 -13.17 10.66 -17.78
CA ASN A 210 -13.98 9.84 -18.69
C ASN A 210 -15.44 9.68 -18.23
N ASP A 211 -15.83 10.26 -17.10
CA ASP A 211 -17.20 10.24 -16.64
C ASP A 211 -18.08 11.22 -17.47
N SER A 212 -19.28 10.78 -17.80
CA SER A 212 -20.20 11.53 -18.68
C SER A 212 -20.82 12.78 -18.04
N GLN A 213 -20.79 12.89 -16.71
CA GLN A 213 -21.36 14.02 -15.96
C GLN A 213 -20.28 15.00 -15.52
N LEU A 214 -19.05 14.51 -15.27
CA LEU A 214 -17.92 15.30 -14.79
C LEU A 214 -17.03 15.76 -15.95
N GLY A 215 -16.20 14.90 -16.47
CA GLY A 215 -15.34 15.17 -17.63
C GLY A 215 -14.26 16.21 -17.38
N GLU A 216 -13.61 16.62 -18.48
CA GLU A 216 -12.54 17.62 -18.45
C GLU A 216 -13.01 19.00 -17.95
N ASP A 217 -14.25 19.38 -18.25
CA ASP A 217 -14.82 20.67 -17.81
C ASP A 217 -14.91 20.74 -16.29
N TRP A 218 -15.28 19.64 -15.61
CA TRP A 218 -15.32 19.58 -14.16
C TRP A 218 -13.92 19.66 -13.55
N ILE A 219 -12.94 18.93 -14.11
CA ILE A 219 -11.53 18.99 -13.63
C ILE A 219 -10.99 20.41 -13.72
N ASN A 220 -11.25 21.12 -14.85
CA ASN A 220 -10.83 22.50 -15.00
C ASN A 220 -11.53 23.43 -14.00
N ALA A 221 -12.85 23.27 -13.79
CA ALA A 221 -13.60 24.06 -12.82
C ALA A 221 -13.14 23.79 -11.38
N LEU A 222 -12.74 22.55 -11.05
CA LEU A 222 -12.16 22.22 -9.76
C LEU A 222 -10.84 22.97 -9.53
N GLY A 223 -10.01 23.11 -10.56
CA GLY A 223 -8.78 23.90 -10.52
C GLY A 223 -9.02 25.39 -10.22
N GLU A 224 -10.15 25.98 -10.65
CA GLU A 224 -10.51 27.36 -10.34
C GLU A 224 -10.70 27.58 -8.82
N ASN A 225 -11.03 26.53 -8.07
CA ASN A 225 -11.09 26.56 -6.61
C ASN A 225 -9.72 26.45 -5.92
N THR A 226 -8.64 26.39 -6.70
CA THR A 226 -7.24 26.40 -6.22
C THR A 226 -6.98 25.41 -5.09
N PRO A 227 -7.25 24.11 -5.28
CA PRO A 227 -7.01 23.11 -4.26
C PRO A 227 -5.52 22.98 -3.94
N MET A 228 -5.20 22.79 -2.67
CA MET A 228 -3.86 22.36 -2.26
C MET A 228 -3.61 20.93 -2.77
N ILE A 229 -2.48 20.71 -3.42
CA ILE A 229 -2.05 19.37 -3.81
C ILE A 229 -1.03 18.87 -2.77
N ALA A 230 -1.47 17.90 -1.97
CA ALA A 230 -0.63 17.20 -0.99
C ALA A 230 0.08 16.02 -1.66
N GLN A 231 1.21 15.60 -1.09
CA GLN A 231 2.04 14.54 -1.67
C GLN A 231 1.27 13.21 -1.90
N SER A 232 0.35 12.86 -0.98
CA SER A 232 -0.41 11.59 -1.05
C SER A 232 -1.65 11.66 -0.15
N ASN A 233 -2.44 10.58 -0.11
CA ASN A 233 -3.65 10.50 0.71
C ASN A 233 -3.41 10.68 2.22
N GLY A 234 -2.30 10.19 2.78
CA GLY A 234 -1.97 10.39 4.19
C GLY A 234 -1.83 11.87 4.57
N PRO A 235 -0.92 12.65 3.95
CA PRO A 235 -0.88 14.10 4.15
C PRO A 235 -2.20 14.82 3.86
N THR A 236 -2.96 14.39 2.86
CA THR A 236 -4.29 14.96 2.55
C THR A 236 -5.25 14.80 3.73
N SER A 237 -5.39 13.60 4.29
CA SER A 237 -6.28 13.33 5.43
C SER A 237 -5.87 14.12 6.68
N GLN A 238 -4.57 14.25 6.94
CA GLN A 238 -4.05 15.03 8.06
C GLN A 238 -4.34 16.54 7.90
N GLU A 239 -4.24 17.06 6.68
CA GLU A 239 -4.53 18.47 6.39
C GLU A 239 -6.02 18.79 6.60
N ILE A 240 -6.92 17.87 6.20
CA ILE A 240 -8.36 17.99 6.45
C ILE A 240 -8.64 17.96 7.96
N ALA A 241 -8.13 16.93 8.64
CA ALA A 241 -8.32 16.76 10.09
C ALA A 241 -7.75 17.93 10.89
N GLY A 242 -6.62 18.50 10.47
CA GLY A 242 -6.00 19.68 11.07
C GLY A 242 -6.70 21.00 10.77
N GLY A 243 -7.64 21.03 9.83
CA GLY A 243 -8.46 22.18 9.48
C GLY A 243 -7.74 23.25 8.65
N GLY A 244 -6.57 22.97 8.12
CA GLY A 244 -5.85 23.87 7.21
C GLY A 244 -6.60 24.04 5.88
N HIS A 245 -7.06 22.92 5.32
CA HIS A 245 -8.00 22.84 4.20
C HIS A 245 -9.14 21.90 4.62
N PRO A 246 -10.26 22.48 5.08
CA PRO A 246 -11.30 21.71 5.80
C PRO A 246 -12.15 20.77 4.94
N VAL A 247 -11.96 20.76 3.63
CA VAL A 247 -12.61 19.83 2.69
C VAL A 247 -11.53 19.20 1.80
N GLY A 248 -11.68 17.96 1.44
CA GLY A 248 -10.75 17.34 0.50
C GLY A 248 -11.26 16.03 -0.08
N VAL A 249 -10.46 15.49 -0.98
CA VAL A 249 -10.69 14.20 -1.62
C VAL A 249 -9.63 13.23 -1.14
N VAL A 250 -10.04 12.10 -0.60
CA VAL A 250 -9.13 11.15 0.04
C VAL A 250 -9.75 9.75 0.05
N VAL A 251 -8.95 8.71 0.19
CA VAL A 251 -9.42 7.34 0.37
C VAL A 251 -10.09 7.17 1.73
N ASP A 252 -11.19 6.45 1.78
CA ASP A 252 -12.13 6.39 2.89
C ASP A 252 -11.55 5.80 4.19
N TYR A 253 -10.69 4.78 4.12
CA TYR A 253 -10.12 4.14 5.30
C TYR A 253 -9.30 5.12 6.16
N LEU A 254 -8.60 6.08 5.55
CA LEU A 254 -7.85 7.10 6.31
C LEU A 254 -8.76 8.04 7.09
N VAL A 255 -9.96 8.30 6.57
CA VAL A 255 -10.96 9.08 7.29
C VAL A 255 -11.43 8.30 8.51
N ARG A 256 -11.70 6.99 8.36
CA ARG A 256 -12.11 6.11 9.47
C ARG A 256 -11.01 6.01 10.53
N ASP A 257 -9.76 5.74 10.12
CA ASP A 257 -8.60 5.67 11.03
C ASP A 257 -8.46 6.95 11.89
N LEU A 258 -8.57 8.11 11.26
CA LEU A 258 -8.47 9.40 11.96
C LEU A 258 -9.68 9.69 12.84
N ALA A 259 -10.89 9.36 12.41
CA ALA A 259 -12.11 9.53 13.20
C ALA A 259 -12.08 8.62 14.44
N GLU A 260 -11.67 7.36 14.31
CA GLU A 260 -11.49 6.44 15.42
C GLU A 260 -10.43 6.94 16.43
N ALA A 261 -9.35 7.55 15.92
CA ALA A 261 -8.36 8.22 16.75
C ALA A 261 -8.84 9.53 17.40
N GLY A 262 -10.10 9.95 17.16
CA GLY A 262 -10.72 11.13 17.74
C GLY A 262 -10.46 12.43 16.99
N SER A 263 -10.00 12.38 15.75
CA SER A 263 -9.84 13.58 14.91
C SER A 263 -11.21 14.06 14.40
N PRO A 264 -11.40 15.39 14.24
CA PRO A 264 -12.67 15.94 13.75
C PRO A 264 -12.77 15.83 12.21
N ILE A 265 -12.98 14.63 11.72
CA ILE A 265 -13.08 14.34 10.27
C ILE A 265 -14.24 13.36 10.01
N ALA A 266 -14.96 13.59 8.91
CA ALA A 266 -16.00 12.67 8.45
C ALA A 266 -15.95 12.51 6.93
N ALA A 267 -16.44 11.36 6.45
CA ALA A 267 -16.54 11.03 5.03
C ALA A 267 -17.96 11.25 4.49
N VAL A 268 -18.03 11.67 3.24
CA VAL A 268 -19.23 11.67 2.42
C VAL A 268 -18.97 10.82 1.18
N TYR A 269 -19.76 9.77 0.96
CA TYR A 269 -19.78 9.03 -0.28
C TYR A 269 -20.58 9.82 -1.31
N PRO A 270 -19.96 10.27 -2.42
CA PRO A 270 -20.62 11.19 -3.37
C PRO A 270 -21.81 10.57 -4.07
N THR A 271 -22.82 11.39 -4.34
CA THR A 271 -24.08 10.93 -4.95
C THR A 271 -23.95 10.39 -6.36
N GLU A 272 -22.94 10.82 -7.12
CA GLU A 272 -22.59 10.30 -8.45
C GLU A 272 -21.90 8.94 -8.38
N GLY A 273 -21.46 8.54 -7.19
CA GLY A 273 -20.68 7.35 -6.91
C GLY A 273 -19.22 7.67 -6.57
N ALA A 274 -18.63 6.80 -5.76
CA ALA A 274 -17.21 6.87 -5.40
C ALA A 274 -16.37 6.08 -6.42
N PRO A 275 -15.33 6.66 -7.03
CA PRO A 275 -14.33 5.86 -7.70
C PRO A 275 -13.63 4.99 -6.64
N TYR A 276 -13.26 3.77 -7.01
CA TYR A 276 -12.63 2.83 -6.09
C TYR A 276 -11.51 2.07 -6.76
N ILE A 277 -10.58 1.63 -5.96
CA ILE A 277 -9.54 0.68 -6.37
C ILE A 277 -9.72 -0.61 -5.59
N THR A 278 -9.33 -1.72 -6.21
CA THR A 278 -9.36 -3.05 -5.58
C THR A 278 -8.05 -3.39 -4.87
N GLU A 279 -7.08 -2.49 -4.93
CA GLU A 279 -5.70 -2.68 -4.48
C GLU A 279 -5.13 -4.03 -4.87
N PRO A 280 -4.84 -4.22 -6.16
CA PRO A 280 -4.44 -5.49 -6.69
C PRO A 280 -3.09 -5.98 -6.14
N ALA A 281 -2.94 -7.31 -6.07
CA ALA A 281 -1.69 -8.02 -5.91
C ALA A 281 -1.47 -8.95 -7.12
N GLY A 282 -0.25 -8.95 -7.65
CA GLY A 282 0.16 -9.80 -8.76
C GLY A 282 1.61 -10.23 -8.61
N VAL A 283 1.94 -11.39 -9.17
CA VAL A 283 3.29 -11.97 -9.15
C VAL A 283 4.01 -11.60 -10.43
N PHE A 284 5.25 -11.11 -10.33
CA PHE A 284 6.05 -10.84 -11.53
C PHE A 284 6.46 -12.13 -12.24
N GLU A 285 6.37 -12.12 -13.59
CA GLU A 285 6.76 -13.28 -14.40
C GLU A 285 8.24 -13.66 -14.21
N SER A 286 9.10 -12.67 -13.89
CA SER A 286 10.52 -12.87 -13.61
C SER A 286 10.83 -13.47 -12.24
N SER A 287 9.84 -13.62 -11.34
CA SER A 287 10.05 -14.18 -10.00
C SER A 287 10.44 -15.66 -10.05
N ASP A 288 11.48 -16.01 -9.32
CA ASP A 288 11.87 -17.40 -9.05
C ASP A 288 11.08 -18.03 -7.88
N ASN A 289 10.29 -17.22 -7.14
CA ASN A 289 9.58 -17.59 -5.90
C ASN A 289 8.06 -17.61 -6.08
N LYS A 290 7.53 -17.87 -7.29
CA LYS A 290 6.10 -17.74 -7.62
C LYS A 290 5.18 -18.51 -6.66
N GLU A 291 5.53 -19.74 -6.27
CA GLU A 291 4.74 -20.54 -5.32
C GLU A 291 4.64 -19.84 -3.94
N ALA A 292 5.75 -19.32 -3.42
CA ALA A 292 5.75 -18.59 -2.15
C ALA A 292 5.00 -17.25 -2.25
N ALA A 293 5.10 -16.58 -3.39
CA ALA A 293 4.38 -15.35 -3.69
C ALA A 293 2.85 -15.59 -3.76
N GLU A 294 2.39 -16.65 -4.43
CA GLU A 294 0.97 -16.99 -4.46
C GLU A 294 0.44 -17.42 -3.09
N ARG A 295 1.27 -18.05 -2.23
CA ARG A 295 0.90 -18.33 -0.83
C ARG A 295 0.68 -17.03 -0.04
N TYR A 296 1.48 -16.00 -0.30
CA TYR A 296 1.28 -14.68 0.30
C TYR A 296 -0.03 -14.04 -0.17
N ILE A 297 -0.31 -14.06 -1.47
CA ILE A 297 -1.58 -13.56 -2.02
C ILE A 297 -2.76 -14.35 -1.44
N ASN A 298 -2.69 -15.68 -1.38
CA ASN A 298 -3.73 -16.49 -0.74
C ASN A 298 -3.97 -16.12 0.73
N PHE A 299 -2.92 -15.75 1.46
CA PHE A 299 -3.08 -15.28 2.83
C PHE A 299 -3.82 -13.93 2.89
N LEU A 300 -3.49 -12.97 2.00
CA LEU A 300 -4.22 -11.70 1.89
C LEU A 300 -5.72 -11.92 1.65
N LEU A 301 -6.08 -12.94 0.85
CA LEU A 301 -7.46 -13.27 0.47
C LEU A 301 -8.16 -14.22 1.44
N SER A 302 -7.43 -14.82 2.39
CA SER A 302 -8.00 -15.73 3.38
C SER A 302 -8.96 -15.01 4.32
N GLU A 303 -9.80 -15.79 5.04
CA GLU A 303 -10.66 -15.25 6.09
C GLU A 303 -9.86 -14.47 7.14
N GLU A 304 -8.67 -14.95 7.52
CA GLU A 304 -7.76 -14.28 8.48
C GLU A 304 -7.21 -12.98 7.92
N GLY A 305 -6.63 -12.99 6.71
CA GLY A 305 -6.10 -11.79 6.05
C GLY A 305 -7.17 -10.73 5.81
N GLN A 306 -8.38 -11.14 5.43
CA GLN A 306 -9.49 -10.23 5.21
C GLN A 306 -10.08 -9.67 6.52
N LYS A 307 -10.03 -10.41 7.63
CA LYS A 307 -10.36 -9.87 8.96
C LYS A 307 -9.35 -8.82 9.40
N ILE A 308 -8.05 -9.04 9.15
CA ILE A 308 -7.01 -8.02 9.39
C ILE A 308 -7.31 -6.78 8.54
N ALA A 309 -7.68 -6.93 7.26
CA ALA A 309 -8.07 -5.80 6.42
C ALA A 309 -9.26 -5.00 7.00
N VAL A 310 -10.29 -5.69 7.53
CA VAL A 310 -11.43 -5.04 8.21
C VAL A 310 -10.97 -4.30 9.48
N GLU A 311 -10.13 -4.91 10.31
CA GLU A 311 -9.55 -4.30 11.51
C GLU A 311 -8.69 -3.08 11.16
N GLN A 312 -8.06 -3.09 9.98
CA GLN A 312 -7.31 -1.97 9.40
C GLN A 312 -8.18 -0.93 8.68
N ALA A 313 -9.50 -0.97 8.89
CA ALA A 313 -10.49 -0.07 8.33
C ALA A 313 -10.71 -0.17 6.80
N TYR A 314 -10.30 -1.26 6.14
CA TYR A 314 -10.58 -1.50 4.72
C TYR A 314 -11.88 -2.27 4.50
N LEU A 315 -12.54 -2.00 3.36
CA LEU A 315 -13.62 -2.86 2.89
C LEU A 315 -13.03 -4.15 2.31
N PRO A 316 -13.48 -5.32 2.79
CA PRO A 316 -12.95 -6.59 2.32
C PRO A 316 -13.46 -6.97 0.93
N VAL A 317 -12.75 -7.88 0.28
CA VAL A 317 -13.21 -8.53 -0.96
C VAL A 317 -13.97 -9.84 -0.70
N ARG A 318 -14.22 -10.16 0.57
CA ARG A 318 -15.05 -11.30 1.03
C ARG A 318 -16.26 -10.80 1.80
N GLU A 319 -17.44 -11.35 1.51
CA GLU A 319 -18.68 -10.96 2.22
C GLU A 319 -18.82 -11.58 3.61
N ASP A 320 -18.10 -12.68 3.89
CA ASP A 320 -18.26 -13.48 5.12
C ASP A 320 -17.46 -12.96 6.33
N VAL A 321 -16.65 -11.90 6.17
CA VAL A 321 -15.82 -11.33 7.24
C VAL A 321 -16.39 -10.05 7.87
N GLY A 322 -17.48 -9.51 7.32
CA GLY A 322 -18.08 -8.25 7.78
C GLY A 322 -17.40 -7.02 7.19
N THR A 323 -17.69 -5.85 7.77
CA THR A 323 -17.16 -4.54 7.34
C THR A 323 -16.62 -3.77 8.54
N PRO A 324 -15.75 -2.76 8.35
CA PRO A 324 -15.33 -1.87 9.43
C PRO A 324 -16.52 -1.22 10.15
N ALA A 325 -16.34 -0.87 11.43
CA ALA A 325 -17.39 -0.19 12.21
C ALA A 325 -17.84 1.11 11.53
N ASP A 326 -19.12 1.42 11.65
CA ASP A 326 -19.75 2.63 11.09
C ASP A 326 -19.57 2.82 9.57
N THR A 327 -19.29 1.73 8.85
CA THR A 327 -19.14 1.72 7.40
C THR A 327 -20.34 1.03 6.76
N PRO A 328 -20.98 1.63 5.74
CA PRO A 328 -22.02 0.94 4.99
C PRO A 328 -21.48 -0.35 4.35
N PRO A 329 -22.27 -1.42 4.26
CA PRO A 329 -21.89 -2.56 3.45
C PRO A 329 -21.67 -2.15 1.99
N LEU A 330 -20.75 -2.83 1.30
CA LEU A 330 -20.31 -2.43 -0.05
C LEU A 330 -21.49 -2.23 -1.03
N HIS A 331 -22.52 -3.09 -0.95
CA HIS A 331 -23.71 -3.00 -1.83
C HIS A 331 -24.61 -1.77 -1.57
N GLU A 332 -24.40 -1.03 -0.48
CA GLU A 332 -25.06 0.24 -0.18
C GLU A 332 -24.24 1.47 -0.61
N ILE A 333 -22.99 1.28 -0.99
CA ILE A 333 -22.11 2.34 -1.48
C ILE A 333 -22.29 2.45 -3.00
N ALA A 334 -22.68 3.64 -3.48
CA ALA A 334 -22.66 3.89 -4.92
C ALA A 334 -21.22 3.95 -5.40
N LEU A 335 -20.82 3.05 -6.30
CA LEU A 335 -19.49 2.99 -6.89
C LEU A 335 -19.54 3.45 -8.35
N MET A 336 -18.50 4.18 -8.78
CA MET A 336 -18.27 4.45 -10.20
C MET A 336 -17.62 3.22 -10.82
N THR A 337 -18.22 2.66 -11.86
CA THR A 337 -17.73 1.47 -12.58
C THR A 337 -17.30 1.86 -14.00
N PRO A 338 -16.10 2.44 -14.15
CA PRO A 338 -15.59 2.84 -15.46
C PRO A 338 -15.21 1.63 -16.30
N ASP A 339 -15.09 1.84 -17.61
CA ASP A 339 -14.40 0.91 -18.49
C ASP A 339 -12.89 0.94 -18.14
N LEU A 340 -12.37 -0.15 -17.58
CA LEU A 340 -10.98 -0.22 -17.12
C LEU A 340 -9.99 -0.06 -18.29
N GLN A 341 -10.31 -0.53 -19.49
CA GLN A 341 -9.47 -0.34 -20.65
C GLN A 341 -9.33 1.16 -20.98
N VAL A 342 -10.46 1.88 -20.99
CA VAL A 342 -10.46 3.34 -21.24
C VAL A 342 -9.65 4.07 -20.17
N VAL A 343 -9.85 3.72 -18.89
CA VAL A 343 -9.10 4.32 -17.75
C VAL A 343 -7.60 4.07 -17.91
N THR A 344 -7.20 2.86 -18.32
CA THR A 344 -5.80 2.48 -18.50
C THR A 344 -5.14 3.23 -19.66
N GLU A 345 -5.79 3.27 -20.81
CA GLU A 345 -5.27 3.93 -22.01
C GLU A 345 -5.16 5.47 -21.84
N ASP A 346 -6.04 6.07 -21.04
CA ASP A 346 -6.15 7.51 -20.85
C ASP A 346 -5.45 8.06 -19.61
N LYS A 347 -4.89 7.19 -18.77
CA LYS A 347 -4.34 7.53 -17.44
C LYS A 347 -3.31 8.67 -17.48
N ASP A 348 -2.31 8.58 -18.35
CA ASP A 348 -1.25 9.59 -18.42
C ASP A 348 -1.80 10.95 -18.83
N ALA A 349 -2.72 10.97 -19.82
CA ALA A 349 -3.38 12.19 -20.26
C ALA A 349 -4.29 12.78 -19.17
N ALA A 350 -4.94 11.95 -18.37
CA ALA A 350 -5.77 12.39 -17.25
C ALA A 350 -4.92 12.99 -16.12
N VAL A 351 -3.80 12.38 -15.78
CA VAL A 351 -2.84 12.90 -14.80
C VAL A 351 -2.27 14.25 -15.26
N GLU A 352 -1.88 14.37 -16.55
CA GLU A 352 -1.38 15.63 -17.11
C GLU A 352 -2.46 16.73 -17.08
N LEU A 353 -3.69 16.40 -17.48
CA LEU A 353 -4.83 17.33 -17.41
C LEU A 353 -5.04 17.83 -16.00
N PHE A 354 -5.12 16.90 -15.02
CA PHE A 354 -5.32 17.23 -13.62
C PHE A 354 -4.20 18.15 -13.09
N GLN A 355 -2.94 17.81 -13.32
CA GLN A 355 -1.81 18.63 -12.90
C GLN A 355 -1.82 20.02 -13.52
N ASN A 356 -2.19 20.14 -14.79
CA ASN A 356 -2.29 21.42 -15.48
C ASN A 356 -3.44 22.28 -14.93
N ALA A 357 -4.58 21.68 -14.60
CA ALA A 357 -5.73 22.38 -14.05
C ALA A 357 -5.48 22.90 -12.62
N MET A 358 -4.63 22.22 -11.84
CA MET A 358 -4.35 22.55 -10.42
C MET A 358 -3.18 23.55 -10.26
N GLN A 359 -2.55 24.04 -11.34
CA GLN A 359 -1.49 25.06 -11.30
C GLN A 359 -2.07 26.47 -11.27
#